data_c2a3e1ce82f5c14de02117c7faa34ffd
#
_entry.id   c2a3e1ce82f5c14de02117c7faa34ffd
#
_cell.length_a   1.000
_cell.length_b   1.000
_cell.length_c   1.000
_cell.angle_alpha   90.00
_cell.angle_beta   90.00
_cell.angle_gamma   90.00
#
_symmetry.space_group_name_H-M   'P 1'
#
loop_
_entity.id
_entity.type
_entity.pdbx_description
1 polymer ?
#
loop_
_entity_poly.entity_id
_entity_poly.type
_entity_poly.pdbx_seq_one_letter_code
_entity_poly.pdbx_strand_id
1 'polypeptide(L)'
;MIENKFSGSSSAITAADLDHLESAIGKTLPPPFRNHYLKYNGGTPERTYWQDEDFEEPVEVSVFKPISDGESTVLSTYQLMLEKKVIPAHLLPFANDWGGNFFCLNLDTGAVSYFTTDTFDSDLSAEENHAESERPICSNFLRFVQGLIDEEDVDEE
;
A
#
# COMPACT_ATOMS: atom_id res chain seq x y z
N MET A 1 -1.09 12.03 -18.47
CA MET A 1 -0.50 10.85 -17.82
C MET A 1 -1.33 9.62 -18.19
N ILE A 2 -0.67 8.56 -18.60
CA ILE A 2 -1.34 7.32 -19.02
C ILE A 2 -1.84 6.57 -17.79
N GLU A 3 -3.10 6.16 -17.82
CA GLU A 3 -3.68 5.38 -16.74
C GLU A 3 -2.91 4.08 -16.51
N ASN A 4 -2.67 3.73 -15.25
CA ASN A 4 -2.09 2.45 -14.88
C ASN A 4 -3.24 1.46 -14.68
N LYS A 5 -3.45 0.58 -15.63
CA LYS A 5 -4.55 -0.38 -15.59
C LYS A 5 -4.19 -1.59 -14.75
N PHE A 6 -5.20 -2.20 -14.12
CA PHE A 6 -5.02 -3.35 -13.25
C PHE A 6 -5.67 -4.59 -13.86
N SER A 7 -5.04 -5.74 -13.64
CA SER A 7 -5.58 -7.05 -14.01
C SER A 7 -5.70 -7.93 -12.77
N GLY A 8 -6.55 -8.95 -12.83
CA GLY A 8 -6.73 -9.88 -11.72
C GLY A 8 -7.45 -9.27 -10.51
N SER A 9 -8.15 -8.16 -10.70
CA SER A 9 -8.93 -7.53 -9.63
C SER A 9 -10.07 -8.45 -9.17
N SER A 10 -10.42 -8.34 -7.89
CA SER A 10 -11.58 -9.04 -7.33
C SER A 10 -12.88 -8.37 -7.78
N SER A 11 -14.02 -8.93 -7.38
CA SER A 11 -15.34 -8.38 -7.74
C SER A 11 -15.45 -6.92 -7.34
N ALA A 12 -16.14 -6.13 -8.18
CA ALA A 12 -16.32 -4.70 -7.94
C ALA A 12 -16.99 -4.46 -6.58
N ILE A 13 -16.57 -3.40 -5.92
CA ILE A 13 -17.13 -2.98 -4.63
C ILE A 13 -17.95 -1.71 -4.79
N THR A 14 -18.71 -1.38 -3.75
CA THR A 14 -19.54 -0.18 -3.72
C THR A 14 -18.99 0.80 -2.69
N ALA A 15 -19.53 2.04 -2.69
CA ALA A 15 -19.20 3.02 -1.67
C ALA A 15 -19.49 2.50 -0.25
N ALA A 16 -20.55 1.68 -0.11
CA ALA A 16 -20.90 1.08 1.19
C ALA A 16 -19.80 0.17 1.72
N ASP A 17 -19.12 -0.57 0.85
CA ASP A 17 -17.98 -1.42 1.25
C ASP A 17 -16.83 -0.58 1.79
N LEU A 18 -16.56 0.56 1.16
CA LEU A 18 -15.52 1.50 1.64
C LEU A 18 -15.93 2.18 2.95
N ASP A 19 -17.21 2.53 3.10
CA ASP A 19 -17.73 3.08 4.37
C ASP A 19 -17.57 2.07 5.50
N HIS A 20 -17.79 0.80 5.20
CA HIS A 20 -17.59 -0.28 6.17
C HIS A 20 -16.12 -0.40 6.59
N LEU A 21 -15.21 -0.31 5.63
CA LEU A 21 -13.77 -0.30 5.90
C LEU A 21 -13.40 0.89 6.79
N GLU A 22 -13.89 2.08 6.49
CA GLU A 22 -13.65 3.29 7.31
C GLU A 22 -14.12 3.09 8.75
N SER A 23 -15.29 2.48 8.93
CA SER A 23 -15.82 2.17 10.26
C SER A 23 -14.93 1.20 11.01
N ALA A 24 -14.42 0.19 10.32
CA ALA A 24 -13.56 -0.85 10.91
C ALA A 24 -12.19 -0.31 11.34
N ILE A 25 -11.62 0.62 10.58
CA ILE A 25 -10.30 1.19 10.89
C ILE A 25 -10.38 2.47 11.72
N GLY A 26 -11.57 3.06 11.88
CA GLY A 26 -11.77 4.28 12.66
C GLY A 26 -11.22 5.55 12.01
N LYS A 27 -11.01 5.54 10.70
CA LYS A 27 -10.45 6.67 9.95
C LYS A 27 -11.15 6.82 8.61
N THR A 28 -11.22 8.06 8.12
CA THR A 28 -11.74 8.35 6.78
C THR A 28 -10.67 8.09 5.73
N LEU A 29 -11.04 7.41 4.65
CA LEU A 29 -10.13 7.15 3.53
C LEU A 29 -10.10 8.36 2.60
N PRO A 30 -8.92 8.75 2.08
CA PRO A 30 -8.85 9.87 1.14
C PRO A 30 -9.56 9.55 -0.18
N PRO A 31 -10.18 10.56 -0.83
CA PRO A 31 -10.88 10.35 -2.09
C PRO A 31 -10.07 9.63 -3.18
N PRO A 32 -8.78 9.92 -3.39
CA PRO A 32 -8.00 9.18 -4.39
C PRO A 32 -7.97 7.67 -4.15
N PHE A 33 -7.87 7.25 -2.89
CA PHE A 33 -7.89 5.83 -2.52
C PHE A 33 -9.27 5.22 -2.79
N ARG A 34 -10.35 5.88 -2.34
CA ARG A 34 -11.72 5.41 -2.53
C ARG A 34 -12.04 5.29 -4.03
N ASN A 35 -11.73 6.31 -4.80
CA ASN A 35 -12.01 6.34 -6.24
C ASN A 35 -11.26 5.23 -6.99
N HIS A 36 -10.02 4.98 -6.62
CA HIS A 36 -9.22 3.90 -7.21
C HIS A 36 -9.87 2.53 -6.96
N TYR A 37 -10.24 2.26 -5.70
CA TYR A 37 -10.80 0.95 -5.34
C TYR A 37 -12.21 0.72 -5.87
N LEU A 38 -12.97 1.78 -6.13
CA LEU A 38 -14.26 1.66 -6.83
C LEU A 38 -14.06 1.21 -8.28
N LYS A 39 -12.91 1.52 -8.85
CA LYS A 39 -12.57 1.11 -10.22
C LYS A 39 -11.89 -0.25 -10.26
N TYR A 40 -10.93 -0.48 -9.37
CA TYR A 40 -10.16 -1.72 -9.30
C TYR A 40 -10.10 -2.21 -7.84
N ASN A 41 -10.76 -3.30 -7.55
CA ASN A 41 -10.72 -3.91 -6.21
C ASN A 41 -9.50 -4.82 -6.10
N GLY A 42 -8.33 -4.20 -5.90
CA GLY A 42 -7.06 -4.92 -5.87
C GLY A 42 -6.56 -5.29 -7.25
N GLY A 43 -5.64 -6.24 -7.30
CA GLY A 43 -5.08 -6.75 -8.55
C GLY A 43 -3.66 -6.28 -8.81
N THR A 44 -3.14 -6.60 -10.00
CA THR A 44 -1.78 -6.29 -10.40
C THR A 44 -1.77 -5.12 -11.38
N PRO A 45 -1.05 -4.03 -11.06
CA PRO A 45 -0.94 -2.91 -11.99
C PRO A 45 -0.10 -3.30 -13.22
N GLU A 46 -0.40 -2.68 -14.35
CA GLU A 46 0.34 -2.89 -15.58
C GLU A 46 1.79 -2.41 -15.45
N ARG A 47 1.98 -1.26 -14.78
CA ARG A 47 3.30 -0.74 -14.41
C ARG A 47 3.49 -0.95 -12.92
N THR A 48 4.62 -1.52 -12.50
CA THR A 48 4.81 -2.04 -11.14
C THR A 48 5.99 -1.44 -10.37
N TYR A 49 6.87 -0.67 -11.03
CA TYR A 49 8.10 -0.19 -10.40
C TYR A 49 8.00 1.25 -9.93
N TRP A 50 8.50 1.52 -8.73
CA TRP A 50 8.71 2.88 -8.23
C TRP A 50 10.19 3.15 -8.12
N GLN A 51 10.66 4.21 -8.76
CA GLN A 51 12.06 4.61 -8.72
C GLN A 51 12.15 6.10 -8.41
N ASP A 52 12.91 6.43 -7.37
CA ASP A 52 13.24 7.82 -7.06
C ASP A 52 14.58 7.88 -6.33
N GLU A 53 15.04 9.10 -6.03
CA GLU A 53 16.35 9.36 -5.44
C GLU A 53 16.48 8.82 -3.99
N ASP A 54 15.36 8.63 -3.29
CA ASP A 54 15.36 8.19 -1.90
C ASP A 54 15.57 6.69 -1.74
N PHE A 55 15.49 5.93 -2.85
CA PHE A 55 15.70 4.48 -2.86
C PHE A 55 16.93 4.14 -3.69
N GLU A 56 17.84 3.36 -3.12
CA GLU A 56 19.04 2.88 -3.83
C GLU A 56 18.67 2.03 -5.03
N GLU A 57 17.63 1.20 -4.87
CA GLU A 57 17.11 0.34 -5.91
C GLU A 57 15.61 0.59 -6.06
N PRO A 58 15.06 0.45 -7.28
CA PRO A 58 13.62 0.56 -7.46
C PRO A 58 12.90 -0.51 -6.65
N VAL A 59 11.72 -0.16 -6.15
CA VAL A 59 10.85 -1.11 -5.47
C VAL A 59 9.74 -1.54 -6.42
N GLU A 60 9.37 -2.82 -6.37
CA GLU A 60 8.36 -3.37 -7.25
C GLU A 60 7.12 -3.81 -6.49
N VAL A 61 5.95 -3.35 -6.93
CA VAL A 61 4.66 -3.83 -6.42
C VAL A 61 4.39 -5.22 -6.98
N SER A 62 4.07 -6.17 -6.11
CA SER A 62 3.62 -7.50 -6.54
C SER A 62 2.11 -7.46 -6.83
N VAL A 63 1.31 -7.06 -5.86
CA VAL A 63 -0.14 -7.05 -5.97
C VAL A 63 -0.75 -6.04 -5.00
N PHE A 64 -1.85 -5.40 -5.43
CA PHE A 64 -2.71 -4.61 -4.55
C PHE A 64 -3.74 -5.55 -3.94
N LYS A 65 -3.93 -5.44 -2.64
CA LYS A 65 -4.91 -6.28 -1.92
C LYS A 65 -6.32 -5.80 -2.20
N PRO A 66 -7.31 -6.72 -2.27
CA PRO A 66 -8.70 -6.32 -2.42
C PRO A 66 -9.29 -5.81 -1.11
N ILE A 67 -10.35 -5.02 -1.21
CA ILE A 67 -11.14 -4.60 -0.05
C ILE A 67 -12.03 -5.74 0.43
N SER A 68 -12.59 -6.49 -0.51
CA SER A 68 -13.47 -7.63 -0.21
C SER A 68 -13.16 -8.80 -1.15
N ASP A 69 -13.74 -9.96 -0.88
CA ASP A 69 -13.56 -11.19 -1.66
C ASP A 69 -12.13 -11.70 -1.65
N GLY A 70 -11.73 -12.34 -0.58
CA GLY A 70 -10.42 -12.95 -0.49
C GLY A 70 -10.02 -13.24 0.94
N GLU A 71 -9.01 -14.08 1.09
CA GLU A 71 -8.46 -14.42 2.40
C GLU A 71 -7.51 -13.34 2.91
N SER A 72 -6.90 -12.59 1.99
CA SER A 72 -5.94 -11.55 2.33
C SER A 72 -6.41 -10.21 1.78
N THR A 73 -7.26 -9.53 2.54
CA THR A 73 -7.78 -8.21 2.19
C THR A 73 -6.96 -7.12 2.86
N VAL A 74 -7.22 -5.87 2.46
CA VAL A 74 -6.61 -4.70 3.11
C VAL A 74 -6.90 -4.73 4.61
N LEU A 75 -8.16 -4.93 4.99
CA LEU A 75 -8.55 -4.93 6.41
C LEU A 75 -7.96 -6.09 7.18
N SER A 76 -8.03 -7.32 6.64
CA SER A 76 -7.51 -8.49 7.35
C SER A 76 -6.00 -8.39 7.58
N THR A 77 -5.26 -7.87 6.60
CA THR A 77 -3.82 -7.65 6.73
C THR A 77 -3.53 -6.58 7.78
N TYR A 78 -4.26 -5.47 7.73
CA TYR A 78 -4.10 -4.37 8.69
C TYR A 78 -4.32 -4.87 10.13
N GLN A 79 -5.41 -5.58 10.36
CA GLN A 79 -5.74 -6.11 11.69
C GLN A 79 -4.69 -7.11 12.18
N LEU A 80 -4.24 -8.00 11.31
CA LEU A 80 -3.22 -8.99 11.66
C LEU A 80 -1.88 -8.32 12.01
N MET A 81 -1.46 -7.34 11.23
CA MET A 81 -0.20 -6.65 11.45
C MET A 81 -0.24 -5.78 12.70
N LEU A 82 -1.39 -5.19 13.03
CA LEU A 82 -1.57 -4.45 14.28
C LEU A 82 -1.50 -5.40 15.49
N GLU A 83 -2.14 -6.55 15.42
CA GLU A 83 -2.12 -7.56 16.47
C GLU A 83 -0.71 -8.04 16.75
N LYS A 84 0.09 -8.23 15.71
CA LYS A 84 1.48 -8.64 15.81
C LYS A 84 2.45 -7.50 16.09
N LYS A 85 1.95 -6.27 16.14
CA LYS A 85 2.74 -5.05 16.35
C LYS A 85 3.81 -4.82 15.28
N VAL A 86 3.55 -5.30 14.06
CA VAL A 86 4.46 -5.14 12.92
C VAL A 86 4.40 -3.73 12.34
N ILE A 87 3.20 -3.15 12.25
CA ILE A 87 2.99 -1.81 11.69
C ILE A 87 2.32 -0.88 12.70
N PRO A 88 2.52 0.45 12.55
CA PRO A 88 1.79 1.42 13.37
C PRO A 88 0.36 1.60 12.87
N ALA A 89 -0.53 2.08 13.75
CA ALA A 89 -1.95 2.21 13.46
C ALA A 89 -2.27 3.23 12.36
N HIS A 90 -1.37 4.17 12.08
CA HIS A 90 -1.58 5.19 11.04
C HIS A 90 -1.28 4.70 9.63
N LEU A 91 -0.74 3.49 9.47
CA LEU A 91 -0.38 2.92 8.17
C LEU A 91 -1.30 1.76 7.81
N LEU A 92 -2.00 1.89 6.67
CA LEU A 92 -2.89 0.86 6.15
C LEU A 92 -2.20 0.14 4.99
N PRO A 93 -1.78 -1.13 5.14
CA PRO A 93 -1.11 -1.84 4.04
C PRO A 93 -2.12 -2.20 2.95
N PHE A 94 -1.92 -1.66 1.75
CA PHE A 94 -2.82 -1.90 0.61
C PHE A 94 -2.17 -2.75 -0.48
N ALA A 95 -0.86 -2.88 -0.47
CA ALA A 95 -0.14 -3.65 -1.48
C ALA A 95 1.12 -4.23 -0.87
N ASN A 96 1.69 -5.22 -1.51
CA ASN A 96 2.95 -5.82 -1.07
C ASN A 96 3.91 -5.98 -2.24
N ASP A 97 5.19 -6.11 -1.92
CA ASP A 97 6.22 -6.45 -2.88
C ASP A 97 6.46 -7.97 -2.88
N TRP A 98 7.45 -8.44 -3.61
CA TRP A 98 7.78 -9.87 -3.70
C TRP A 98 8.52 -10.39 -2.46
N GLY A 99 9.05 -9.48 -1.64
CA GLY A 99 9.83 -9.83 -0.45
C GLY A 99 9.04 -9.82 0.86
N GLY A 100 7.73 -9.58 0.81
CA GLY A 100 6.89 -9.54 2.00
C GLY A 100 6.81 -8.19 2.69
N ASN A 101 7.31 -7.14 2.06
CA ASN A 101 7.18 -5.77 2.56
C ASN A 101 5.88 -5.14 2.03
N PHE A 102 5.47 -4.02 2.64
CA PHE A 102 4.17 -3.41 2.32
C PHE A 102 4.30 -2.01 1.74
N PHE A 103 3.37 -1.70 0.84
CA PHE A 103 3.07 -0.30 0.47
C PHE A 103 1.86 0.10 1.30
N CYS A 104 1.96 1.19 2.02
CA CYS A 104 0.96 1.59 3.00
C CYS A 104 0.42 2.99 2.71
N LEU A 105 -0.88 3.16 3.01
CA LEU A 105 -1.53 4.46 2.98
C LEU A 105 -1.44 5.07 4.39
N ASN A 106 -0.90 6.27 4.49
CA ASN A 106 -0.91 7.00 5.76
C ASN A 106 -2.31 7.55 6.00
N LEU A 107 -2.99 7.05 7.02
CA LEU A 107 -4.38 7.40 7.31
C LEU A 107 -4.56 8.83 7.83
N ASP A 108 -3.48 9.44 8.29
CA ASP A 108 -3.53 10.83 8.79
C ASP A 108 -3.27 11.86 7.70
N THR A 109 -2.48 11.52 6.67
CA THR A 109 -2.04 12.48 5.65
C THR A 109 -2.47 12.11 4.24
N GLY A 110 -2.81 10.86 3.97
CA GLY A 110 -3.09 10.37 2.61
C GLY A 110 -1.85 10.04 1.80
N ALA A 111 -0.68 10.19 2.37
CA ALA A 111 0.58 9.88 1.70
C ALA A 111 0.79 8.37 1.57
N VAL A 112 1.72 7.96 0.72
CA VAL A 112 2.10 6.55 0.55
C VAL A 112 3.50 6.35 1.08
N SER A 113 3.69 5.27 1.84
CA SER A 113 4.97 4.86 2.40
C SER A 113 5.27 3.42 2.05
N TYR A 114 6.56 3.08 1.95
CA TYR A 114 7.04 1.70 1.84
C TYR A 114 7.47 1.26 3.22
N PHE A 115 6.98 0.12 3.68
CA PHE A 115 7.25 -0.39 5.02
C PHE A 115 7.97 -1.74 4.95
N THR A 116 9.20 -1.80 5.45
CA THR A 116 10.00 -3.03 5.44
C THR A 116 9.75 -3.84 6.70
N THR A 117 9.53 -5.14 6.54
CA THR A 117 9.23 -6.05 7.64
C THR A 117 10.44 -6.82 8.14
N ASP A 118 11.54 -6.78 7.41
CA ASP A 118 12.77 -7.51 7.72
C ASP A 118 13.80 -6.71 8.51
N THR A 119 13.48 -5.47 8.87
CA THR A 119 14.37 -4.59 9.64
C THR A 119 14.05 -4.58 11.15
N PHE A 120 13.20 -5.50 11.59
CA PHE A 120 12.82 -5.59 12.99
C PHE A 120 14.03 -5.87 13.89
N ASP A 121 14.18 -5.06 14.93
CA ASP A 121 15.24 -5.21 15.94
C ASP A 121 14.60 -5.45 17.31
N SER A 122 14.86 -6.59 17.92
CA SER A 122 14.27 -6.97 19.20
C SER A 122 14.73 -6.09 20.36
N ASP A 123 15.83 -5.35 20.19
CA ASP A 123 16.34 -4.43 21.20
C ASP A 123 15.64 -3.08 21.17
N LEU A 124 14.86 -2.80 20.13
CA LEU A 124 14.11 -1.56 19.98
C LEU A 124 12.66 -1.74 20.39
N SER A 125 12.01 -0.65 20.82
CA SER A 125 10.58 -0.65 21.07
C SER A 125 9.80 -0.80 19.75
N ALA A 126 8.50 -1.10 19.84
CA ALA A 126 7.64 -1.15 18.65
C ALA A 126 7.67 0.17 17.89
N GLU A 127 7.58 1.31 18.59
CA GLU A 127 7.62 2.63 17.98
C GLU A 127 8.93 2.89 17.23
N GLU A 128 10.06 2.50 17.82
CA GLU A 128 11.37 2.66 17.20
C GLU A 128 11.51 1.79 15.95
N ASN A 129 11.04 0.54 16.01
CA ASN A 129 11.03 -0.35 14.86
C ASN A 129 10.14 0.21 13.73
N HIS A 130 8.97 0.75 14.07
CA HIS A 130 8.08 1.35 13.09
C HIS A 130 8.73 2.53 12.38
N ALA A 131 9.40 3.41 13.12
CA ALA A 131 10.06 4.59 12.55
C ALA A 131 11.21 4.18 11.62
N GLU A 132 11.97 3.15 11.98
CA GLU A 132 13.09 2.65 11.17
C GLU A 132 12.62 2.00 9.87
N SER A 133 11.44 1.41 9.89
CA SER A 133 10.92 0.61 8.76
C SER A 133 10.11 1.42 7.76
N GLU A 134 9.58 2.57 8.15
CA GLU A 134 8.75 3.40 7.29
C GLU A 134 9.60 4.32 6.41
N ARG A 135 9.40 4.23 5.08
CA ARG A 135 10.06 5.10 4.11
C ARG A 135 9.02 5.82 3.26
N PRO A 136 8.92 7.16 3.37
CA PRO A 136 7.97 7.90 2.54
C PRO A 136 8.25 7.73 1.04
N ILE A 137 7.19 7.56 0.24
CA ILE A 137 7.27 7.45 -1.22
C ILE A 137 6.77 8.73 -1.88
N CYS A 138 5.51 9.08 -1.64
CA CYS A 138 4.91 10.26 -2.26
C CYS A 138 3.73 10.78 -1.45
N SER A 139 3.25 11.97 -1.83
CA SER A 139 2.28 12.72 -1.04
C SER A 139 0.82 12.27 -1.19
N ASN A 140 0.48 11.52 -2.24
CA ASN A 140 -0.89 10.99 -2.36
C ASN A 140 -0.95 9.69 -3.15
N PHE A 141 -2.06 8.98 -2.95
CA PHE A 141 -2.27 7.64 -3.48
C PHE A 141 -2.34 7.61 -5.02
N LEU A 142 -3.08 8.54 -5.63
CA LEU A 142 -3.22 8.58 -7.08
C LEU A 142 -1.88 8.80 -7.76
N ARG A 143 -1.07 9.69 -7.19
CA ARG A 143 0.27 9.97 -7.71
C ARG A 143 1.16 8.73 -7.64
N PHE A 144 1.04 7.95 -6.58
CA PHE A 144 1.76 6.68 -6.46
C PHE A 144 1.36 5.72 -7.59
N VAL A 145 0.06 5.48 -7.75
CA VAL A 145 -0.44 4.52 -8.75
C VAL A 145 -0.03 4.91 -10.17
N GLN A 146 -0.21 6.18 -10.53
CA GLN A 146 0.10 6.67 -11.88
C GLN A 146 1.59 6.86 -12.10
N GLY A 147 2.36 7.05 -11.03
CA GLY A 147 3.80 7.24 -11.10
C GLY A 147 4.60 5.94 -11.21
N LEU A 148 3.97 4.80 -11.09
CA LEU A 148 4.64 3.51 -11.30
C LEU A 148 5.07 3.39 -12.77
N ILE A 149 6.25 2.82 -12.99
CA ILE A 149 6.84 2.71 -14.33
C ILE A 149 7.06 1.24 -14.71
N ASP A 150 7.26 1.00 -16.00
CA ASP A 150 7.59 -0.33 -16.52
C ASP A 150 9.05 -0.69 -16.21
N GLU A 151 9.34 -1.98 -16.18
CA GLU A 151 10.70 -2.48 -16.00
C GLU A 151 11.66 -1.87 -17.02
N GLU A 152 11.20 -1.69 -18.26
CA GLU A 152 11.99 -1.08 -19.35
C GLU A 152 12.41 0.35 -19.06
N ASP A 153 11.62 1.08 -18.26
CA ASP A 153 11.86 2.47 -17.95
C ASP A 153 12.71 2.67 -16.68
N VAL A 154 13.04 1.58 -15.98
CA VAL A 154 13.88 1.65 -14.80
C VAL A 154 15.32 1.94 -15.19
N ASP A 155 15.91 2.99 -14.58
CA ASP A 155 17.31 3.33 -14.79
C ASP A 155 18.21 2.29 -14.11
N GLU A 156 19.05 1.64 -14.89
CA GLU A 156 20.05 0.72 -14.39
C GLU A 156 21.37 1.46 -14.19
N GLU A 157 21.68 1.82 -12.97
CA GLU A 157 22.99 2.39 -12.64
C GLU A 157 23.82 1.42 -11.82
#